data_7caeee64307bbf3ce6321eb12a2dc6ec
#
_entry.id   7caeee64307bbf3ce6321eb12a2dc6ec
#
_cell.length_a   1.000
_cell.length_b   1.000
_cell.length_c   1.000
_cell.angle_alpha   90.00
_cell.angle_beta   90.00
_cell.angle_gamma   90.00
#
_symmetry.space_group_name_H-M   'P 1'
#
loop_
_entity.id
_entity.type
_entity.pdbx_description
1 polymer ?
#
loop_
_entity_poly.entity_id
_entity_poly.type
_entity_poly.pdbx_seq_one_letter_code
_entity_poly.pdbx_strand_id
1 'polypeptide(L)'
;MAQFDVHRNKGRLKDAIPFVVIVQSSLYDGYRRRMVVPLVRRAALAAAAPSAGSRMNPGFLIEGTQVVLHPLDMVSVAVDELGEHVASLAENGQTITDALDELLTRSWS
;
A
#
# COMPACT_ATOMS: atom_id res chain seq x y z
N MET A 1 13.67 5.55 -5.45
CA MET A 1 12.40 5.09 -4.86
C MET A 1 12.51 5.14 -3.36
N ALA A 2 11.69 5.96 -2.74
CA ALA A 2 11.74 6.09 -1.29
C ALA A 2 10.64 5.28 -0.62
N GLN A 3 10.85 4.95 0.65
CA GLN A 3 9.82 4.35 1.47
C GLN A 3 8.58 5.25 1.46
N PHE A 4 7.41 4.63 1.32
CA PHE A 4 6.10 5.28 1.25
C PHE A 4 5.81 6.01 -0.07
N ASP A 5 6.66 5.85 -1.07
CA ASP A 5 6.32 6.31 -2.41
C ASP A 5 5.19 5.48 -2.99
N VAL A 6 4.29 6.15 -3.70
CA VAL A 6 3.13 5.55 -4.35
C VAL A 6 3.38 5.46 -5.84
N HIS A 7 3.18 4.28 -6.40
CA HIS A 7 3.36 4.00 -7.82
C HIS A 7 2.08 3.44 -8.41
N ARG A 8 1.88 3.66 -9.70
CA ARG A 8 0.77 3.04 -10.42
C ARG A 8 0.94 1.53 -10.47
N ASN A 9 -0.18 0.83 -10.33
CA ASN A 9 -0.22 -0.62 -10.53
C ASN A 9 -0.39 -0.88 -12.03
N LYS A 10 0.56 -1.63 -12.61
CA LYS A 10 0.51 -2.03 -14.02
C LYS A 10 -0.11 -3.41 -14.22
N GLY A 11 -0.51 -4.08 -13.14
CA GLY A 11 -0.99 -5.44 -13.20
C GLY A 11 -2.44 -5.55 -13.67
N ARG A 12 -2.93 -6.78 -13.64
CA ARG A 12 -4.30 -7.09 -14.09
C ARG A 12 -5.39 -6.40 -13.31
N LEU A 13 -5.14 -6.15 -12.02
CA LEU A 13 -6.15 -5.60 -11.11
C LEU A 13 -6.07 -4.08 -11.00
N LYS A 14 -5.47 -3.41 -11.98
CA LYS A 14 -5.24 -1.96 -11.91
C LYS A 14 -6.52 -1.13 -11.75
N ASP A 15 -7.67 -1.66 -12.14
CA ASP A 15 -8.93 -0.93 -11.97
C ASP A 15 -9.39 -0.93 -10.51
N ALA A 16 -9.32 -2.08 -9.85
CA ALA A 16 -9.67 -2.19 -8.43
C ALA A 16 -8.53 -1.74 -7.53
N ILE A 17 -7.28 -1.96 -7.95
CA ILE A 17 -6.06 -1.61 -7.22
C ILE A 17 -5.25 -0.68 -8.11
N PRO A 18 -5.58 0.62 -8.15
CA PRO A 18 -4.90 1.55 -9.06
C PRO A 18 -3.47 1.85 -8.67
N PHE A 19 -3.14 1.71 -7.39
CA PHE A 19 -1.82 2.10 -6.86
C PHE A 19 -1.29 1.06 -5.89
N VAL A 20 0.02 1.11 -5.68
CA VAL A 20 0.70 0.40 -4.60
C VAL A 20 1.61 1.37 -3.88
N VAL A 21 1.85 1.13 -2.59
CA VAL A 21 2.78 1.95 -1.80
C VAL A 21 3.95 1.09 -1.37
N ILE A 22 5.17 1.63 -1.53
CA ILE A 22 6.40 0.95 -1.10
C ILE A 22 6.51 1.08 0.40
N VAL A 23 6.59 -0.04 1.11
CA VAL A 23 6.75 -0.03 2.57
C VAL A 23 8.16 -0.47 3.00
N GLN A 24 8.93 -0.99 2.06
CA GLN A 24 10.29 -1.42 2.34
C GLN A 24 11.18 -0.24 2.69
N SER A 25 11.99 -0.40 3.74
CA SER A 25 12.96 0.63 4.13
C SER A 25 13.91 0.97 2.98
N SER A 26 14.20 2.26 2.81
CA SER A 26 15.15 2.73 1.81
C SER A 26 16.55 2.15 1.99
N LEU A 27 16.85 1.63 3.18
CA LEU A 27 18.10 0.95 3.46
C LEU A 27 18.34 -0.22 2.50
N TYR A 28 17.27 -0.79 1.95
CA TYR A 28 17.33 -1.97 1.07
C TYR A 28 17.04 -1.62 -0.39
N ASP A 29 17.18 -0.36 -0.77
CA ASP A 29 16.91 0.07 -2.16
C ASP A 29 17.88 -0.52 -3.18
N GLY A 30 19.00 -1.08 -2.74
CA GLY A 30 19.93 -1.77 -3.64
C GLY A 30 19.38 -3.12 -4.15
N TYR A 31 18.34 -3.64 -3.55
CA TYR A 31 17.75 -4.91 -3.98
C TYR A 31 16.86 -4.70 -5.19
N ARG A 32 16.65 -5.77 -5.96
CA ARG A 32 15.87 -5.69 -7.20
C ARG A 32 14.36 -5.75 -6.97
N ARG A 33 13.95 -6.02 -5.75
CA ARG A 33 12.55 -6.16 -5.40
C ARG A 33 12.14 -5.13 -4.38
N ARG A 34 10.84 -4.83 -4.37
CA ARG A 34 10.25 -3.92 -3.39
C ARG A 34 9.04 -4.57 -2.74
N MET A 35 8.97 -4.48 -1.43
CA MET A 35 7.77 -4.88 -0.70
C MET A 35 6.76 -3.75 -0.81
N VAL A 36 5.59 -4.05 -1.37
CA VAL A 36 4.54 -3.06 -1.58
C VAL A 36 3.22 -3.53 -0.99
N VAL A 37 2.38 -2.56 -0.63
CA VAL A 37 1.02 -2.81 -0.14
C VAL A 37 0.04 -2.23 -1.14
N PRO A 38 -0.97 -3.01 -1.57
CA PRO A 38 -1.99 -2.51 -2.47
C PRO A 38 -2.80 -1.37 -1.84
N LEU A 39 -3.10 -0.37 -2.67
CA LEU A 39 -4.06 0.67 -2.35
C LEU A 39 -5.30 0.39 -3.19
N VAL A 40 -6.32 -0.15 -2.54
CA VAL A 40 -7.53 -0.63 -3.20
C VAL A 40 -8.52 0.51 -3.33
N ARG A 41 -9.10 0.69 -4.52
CA ARG A 41 -10.13 1.70 -4.72
C ARG A 41 -11.28 1.43 -3.75
N ARG A 42 -11.65 2.45 -2.97
CA ARG A 42 -12.68 2.28 -1.95
C ARG A 42 -13.98 1.72 -2.53
N ALA A 43 -14.37 2.20 -3.70
CA ALA A 43 -15.58 1.75 -4.36
C ALA A 43 -15.55 0.28 -4.80
N ALA A 44 -14.36 -0.32 -4.85
CA ALA A 44 -14.19 -1.72 -5.25
C ALA A 44 -14.22 -2.69 -4.06
N LEU A 45 -14.24 -2.18 -2.83
CA LEU A 45 -14.30 -3.05 -1.66
C LEU A 45 -15.68 -3.66 -1.52
N ALA A 46 -15.71 -4.98 -1.26
CA ALA A 46 -16.97 -5.66 -0.98
C ALA A 46 -17.53 -5.22 0.38
N ALA A 47 -18.84 -5.34 0.54
CA ALA A 47 -19.50 -4.97 1.80
C ALA A 47 -18.95 -5.74 3.00
N ALA A 48 -18.47 -6.97 2.77
CA ALA A 48 -17.91 -7.82 3.82
C ALA A 48 -16.42 -7.62 4.01
N ALA A 49 -15.79 -6.74 3.24
CA ALA A 49 -14.35 -6.47 3.35
C ALA A 49 -14.04 -5.69 4.63
N PRO A 50 -12.76 -5.66 5.04
CA PRO A 50 -12.38 -4.89 6.23
C PRO A 50 -12.87 -3.45 6.13
N SER A 51 -13.30 -2.90 7.25
CA SER A 51 -13.82 -1.52 7.30
C SER A 51 -12.74 -0.53 6.90
N ALA A 52 -13.02 0.29 5.89
CA ALA A 52 -12.16 1.40 5.54
C ALA A 52 -12.04 2.33 6.76
N GLY A 53 -10.83 2.81 7.04
CA GLY A 53 -10.58 3.66 8.18
C GLY A 53 -10.25 2.92 9.47
N SER A 54 -10.25 1.59 9.47
CA SER A 54 -9.77 0.82 10.62
C SER A 54 -8.25 1.01 10.75
N ARG A 55 -7.70 0.63 11.90
CA ARG A 55 -6.26 0.77 12.14
C ARG A 55 -5.42 0.02 11.11
N MET A 56 -5.88 -1.16 10.68
CA MET A 56 -5.17 -1.96 9.68
C MET A 56 -5.46 -1.47 8.25
N ASN A 57 -6.56 -0.77 8.03
CA ASN A 57 -7.01 -0.38 6.69
C ASN A 57 -7.28 1.13 6.60
N PRO A 58 -6.25 1.96 6.81
CA PRO A 58 -6.44 3.41 6.67
C PRO A 58 -6.73 3.81 5.24
N GLY A 59 -7.50 4.87 5.08
CA GLY A 59 -7.85 5.42 3.77
C GLY A 59 -6.95 6.60 3.41
N PHE A 60 -6.74 6.77 2.11
CA PHE A 60 -5.96 7.89 1.58
C PHE A 60 -6.62 8.40 0.30
N LEU A 61 -6.28 9.64 -0.04
CA LEU A 61 -6.72 10.26 -1.30
C LEU A 61 -5.49 10.42 -2.19
N ILE A 62 -5.48 9.72 -3.32
CA ILE A 62 -4.37 9.75 -4.28
C ILE A 62 -4.91 10.18 -5.64
N GLU A 63 -4.44 11.30 -6.16
CA GLU A 63 -4.90 11.82 -7.45
C GLU A 63 -6.43 11.88 -7.55
N GLY A 64 -7.09 12.31 -6.49
CA GLY A 64 -8.53 12.40 -6.47
C GLY A 64 -9.27 11.09 -6.28
N THR A 65 -8.55 9.98 -6.12
CA THR A 65 -9.15 8.66 -5.92
C THR A 65 -9.06 8.25 -4.47
N GLN A 66 -10.18 7.87 -3.88
CA GLN A 66 -10.25 7.34 -2.53
C GLN A 66 -9.77 5.90 -2.54
N VAL A 67 -8.71 5.61 -1.82
CA VAL A 67 -8.12 4.27 -1.74
C VAL A 67 -7.95 3.84 -0.30
N VAL A 68 -7.85 2.54 -0.09
CA VAL A 68 -7.70 1.92 1.24
C VAL A 68 -6.46 1.03 1.21
N LEU A 69 -5.60 1.22 2.20
CA LEU A 69 -4.42 0.37 2.39
C LEU A 69 -4.87 -1.04 2.76
N HIS A 70 -4.32 -2.05 2.09
CA HIS A 70 -4.71 -3.45 2.33
C HIS A 70 -3.48 -4.30 2.64
N PRO A 71 -2.94 -4.24 3.88
CA PRO A 71 -1.69 -4.92 4.24
C PRO A 71 -1.72 -6.43 4.08
N LEU A 72 -2.90 -7.05 4.22
CA LEU A 72 -3.01 -8.50 4.11
C LEU A 72 -2.58 -9.00 2.73
N ASP A 73 -2.67 -8.16 1.70
CA ASP A 73 -2.24 -8.49 0.35
C ASP A 73 -0.86 -7.94 0.01
N MET A 74 -0.08 -7.61 1.03
CA MET A 74 1.30 -7.15 0.85
C MET A 74 2.09 -8.16 0.03
N VAL A 75 2.87 -7.67 -0.93
CA VAL A 75 3.57 -8.53 -1.88
C VAL A 75 4.91 -7.92 -2.29
N SER A 76 5.85 -8.78 -2.66
CA SER A 76 7.13 -8.37 -3.23
C SER A 76 7.01 -8.32 -4.75
N VAL A 77 7.41 -7.20 -5.35
CA VAL A 77 7.41 -7.05 -6.80
C VAL A 77 8.79 -6.61 -7.29
N ALA A 78 9.11 -6.95 -8.53
CA ALA A 78 10.33 -6.46 -9.14
C ALA A 78 10.22 -4.96 -9.39
N VAL A 79 11.33 -4.24 -9.23
CA VAL A 79 11.35 -2.78 -9.39
C VAL A 79 10.82 -2.35 -10.74
N ASP A 80 11.17 -3.08 -11.80
CA ASP A 80 10.76 -2.73 -13.16
C ASP A 80 9.29 -3.06 -13.47
N GLU A 81 8.59 -3.71 -12.54
CA GLU A 81 7.16 -3.95 -12.66
C GLU A 81 6.32 -2.83 -12.05
N LEU A 82 6.96 -1.88 -11.37
CA LEU A 82 6.25 -0.72 -10.83
C LEU A 82 5.95 0.27 -11.94
N GLY A 83 4.75 0.87 -11.89
CA GLY A 83 4.39 1.94 -12.79
C GLY A 83 5.04 3.26 -12.38
N GLU A 84 4.54 4.35 -12.94
CA GLU A 84 5.09 5.66 -12.63
C GLU A 84 4.86 6.03 -11.17
N HIS A 85 5.77 6.83 -10.64
CA HIS A 85 5.61 7.45 -9.31
C HIS A 85 4.54 8.54 -9.40
N VAL A 86 3.58 8.52 -8.50
CA VAL A 86 2.47 9.48 -8.54
C VAL A 86 2.33 10.31 -7.27
N ALA A 87 2.84 9.84 -6.15
CA ALA A 87 2.68 10.55 -4.88
C ALA A 87 3.64 10.00 -3.84
N SER A 88 3.70 10.66 -2.68
CA SER A 88 4.41 10.16 -1.51
C SER A 88 3.47 10.18 -0.32
N LEU A 89 3.47 9.12 0.46
CA LEU A 89 2.74 9.05 1.73
C LEU A 89 3.70 9.12 2.92
N ALA A 90 4.87 9.73 2.73
CA ALA A 90 5.86 9.84 3.80
C ALA A 90 5.30 10.56 5.04
N GLU A 91 4.43 11.55 4.86
CA GLU A 91 3.80 12.24 5.98
C GLU A 91 2.82 11.34 6.75
N ASN A 92 2.38 10.26 6.13
CA ASN A 92 1.49 9.27 6.74
C ASN A 92 2.22 7.99 7.11
N GLY A 93 3.56 8.05 7.16
CA GLY A 93 4.38 6.87 7.41
C GLY A 93 4.04 6.16 8.71
N GLN A 94 3.75 6.91 9.77
CA GLN A 94 3.38 6.30 11.05
C GLN A 94 2.06 5.55 10.95
N THR A 95 1.08 6.10 10.24
CA THR A 95 -0.21 5.44 10.02
C THR A 95 -0.02 4.12 9.28
N ILE A 96 0.84 4.11 8.26
CA ILE A 96 1.13 2.89 7.50
C ILE A 96 1.88 1.88 8.37
N THR A 97 2.88 2.34 9.12
CA THR A 97 3.63 1.47 10.03
C THR A 97 2.71 0.86 11.09
N ASP A 98 1.79 1.63 11.63
CA ASP A 98 0.81 1.14 12.60
C ASP A 98 -0.09 0.06 11.98
N ALA A 99 -0.48 0.22 10.72
CA ALA A 99 -1.28 -0.77 10.02
C ALA A 99 -0.52 -2.09 9.85
N LEU A 100 0.77 -2.01 9.51
CA LEU A 100 1.62 -3.19 9.38
C LEU A 100 1.83 -3.87 10.74
N ASP A 101 2.03 -3.08 11.80
CA ASP A 101 2.15 -3.62 13.15
C ASP A 101 0.87 -4.35 13.58
N GLU A 102 -0.28 -3.79 13.25
CA GLU A 102 -1.56 -4.41 13.57
C GLU A 102 -1.67 -5.80 12.93
N LEU A 103 -1.24 -5.92 11.69
CA LEU A 103 -1.26 -7.19 10.98
C LEU A 103 -0.25 -8.19 11.54
N LEU A 104 0.97 -7.74 11.83
CA LEU A 104 2.11 -8.62 12.03
C LEU A 104 2.45 -8.88 13.50
N THR A 105 2.23 -7.92 14.40
CA THR A 105 2.78 -8.01 15.75
C THR A 105 1.79 -7.76 16.88
N ARG A 106 0.74 -6.97 16.64
CA ARG A 106 -0.12 -6.49 17.73
C ARG A 106 -0.96 -7.58 18.36
N SER A 107 -1.30 -8.59 17.61
CA SER A 107 -2.22 -9.64 18.04
C SER A 107 -1.57 -11.00 18.22
N TRP A 108 -0.24 -11.05 18.24
CA TRP A 108 0.41 -12.32 18.49
C TRP A 108 0.27 -12.67 19.97
N SER A 109 -0.02 -13.88 20.27
CA SER A 109 -0.11 -14.33 21.66
C SER A 109 -0.38 -15.83 21.72
#